data_24f99d95900695422b4d08d5edbd8510
#
_entry.id   24f99d95900695422b4d08d5edbd8510
#
_cell.length_a   1.000
_cell.length_b   1.000
_cell.length_c   1.000
_cell.angle_alpha   90.00
_cell.angle_beta   90.00
_cell.angle_gamma   90.00
#
_symmetry.space_group_name_H-M   'P 1'
#
loop_
_entity.id
_entity.type
_entity.pdbx_description
1 polymer ?
#
loop_
_entity_poly.entity_id
_entity_poly.type
_entity_poly.pdbx_seq_one_letter_code
_entity_poly.pdbx_strand_id
1 'polypeptide(L)'
;LVSWTFAESHKYVWDKKNEKVSIQWGENLVFLNLKEWNKGKASIKNEEIKDKKLDVLRGKAYAMFCNDSYWFIAPYKVFDNGVSRKIVKIENQKDALLVTYSSGGVTPGDSYLWVLDEKYTPLYFKMWVKILPIGGIKGTWENWITTKTMAKVATTHKIGPITNIISDVNTGSDLSEIGLPNSYFDIIK
;
A
#
# COMPACT_ATOMS: atom_id res chain seq x y z
N LEU A 1 7.68 -10.92 -4.31
CA LEU A 1 6.28 -11.21 -4.00
C LEU A 1 5.97 -10.92 -2.56
N VAL A 2 4.76 -10.45 -2.29
CA VAL A 2 4.25 -10.24 -0.95
C VAL A 2 2.74 -10.45 -0.90
N SER A 3 2.26 -11.06 0.19
CA SER A 3 0.84 -11.05 0.56
C SER A 3 0.66 -10.47 1.95
N TRP A 4 -0.47 -9.81 2.17
CA TRP A 4 -0.85 -9.24 3.46
C TRP A 4 -2.36 -9.05 3.57
N THR A 5 -2.84 -8.91 4.79
CA THR A 5 -4.21 -8.47 5.10
C THR A 5 -4.17 -7.08 5.71
N PHE A 6 -4.99 -6.15 5.23
CA PHE A 6 -5.12 -4.80 5.76
C PHE A 6 -6.48 -4.65 6.45
N ALA A 7 -6.46 -4.09 7.68
CA ALA A 7 -7.64 -3.82 8.49
C ALA A 7 -8.60 -5.03 8.56
N GLU A 8 -8.05 -6.23 8.70
CA GLU A 8 -8.76 -7.52 8.85
C GLU A 8 -9.70 -7.90 7.69
N SER A 9 -9.82 -7.06 6.66
CA SER A 9 -10.85 -7.23 5.62
C SER A 9 -10.34 -7.20 4.18
N HIS A 10 -9.21 -6.56 3.91
CA HIS A 10 -8.66 -6.47 2.57
C HIS A 10 -7.43 -7.37 2.44
N LYS A 11 -7.51 -8.38 1.59
CA LYS A 11 -6.40 -9.32 1.33
C LYS A 11 -5.73 -8.99 0.02
N TYR A 12 -4.41 -8.97 0.03
CA TYR A 12 -3.57 -8.63 -1.11
C TYR A 12 -2.58 -9.74 -1.41
N VAL A 13 -2.35 -9.97 -2.71
CA VAL A 13 -1.18 -10.67 -3.22
C VAL A 13 -0.57 -9.77 -4.30
N TRP A 14 0.67 -9.37 -4.13
CA TRP A 14 1.35 -8.47 -5.05
C TRP A 14 2.65 -9.07 -5.59
N ASP A 15 2.66 -9.32 -6.90
CA ASP A 15 3.86 -9.59 -7.67
C ASP A 15 4.45 -8.25 -8.13
N LYS A 16 5.33 -7.68 -7.29
CA LYS A 16 5.94 -6.39 -7.58
C LYS A 16 6.80 -6.43 -8.86
N LYS A 17 7.47 -7.55 -9.14
CA LYS A 17 8.34 -7.69 -10.33
C LYS A 17 7.55 -7.62 -11.62
N ASN A 18 6.40 -8.27 -11.67
CA ASN A 18 5.54 -8.34 -12.86
C ASN A 18 4.39 -7.30 -12.80
N GLU A 19 4.36 -6.44 -11.75
CA GLU A 19 3.35 -5.40 -11.54
C GLU A 19 1.91 -5.92 -11.57
N LYS A 20 1.70 -7.12 -11.01
CA LYS A 20 0.39 -7.76 -10.89
C LYS A 20 -0.04 -7.79 -9.43
N VAL A 21 -1.31 -7.49 -9.18
CA VAL A 21 -1.89 -7.56 -7.84
C VAL A 21 -3.26 -8.21 -7.87
N SER A 22 -3.56 -9.02 -6.87
CA SER A 22 -4.94 -9.41 -6.55
C SER A 22 -5.39 -8.74 -5.26
N ILE A 23 -6.63 -8.33 -5.25
CA ILE A 23 -7.29 -7.68 -4.12
C ILE A 23 -8.59 -8.42 -3.82
N GLN A 24 -8.74 -8.90 -2.60
CA GLN A 24 -9.97 -9.53 -2.12
C GLN A 24 -10.57 -8.73 -0.98
N TRP A 25 -11.86 -8.43 -1.05
CA TRP A 25 -12.65 -7.84 0.05
C TRP A 25 -14.09 -8.37 0.01
N GLY A 26 -14.58 -8.84 1.14
CA GLY A 26 -15.84 -9.56 1.19
C GLY A 26 -15.87 -10.70 0.17
N GLU A 27 -16.85 -10.72 -0.72
CA GLU A 27 -17.01 -11.73 -1.77
C GLU A 27 -16.35 -11.33 -3.11
N ASN A 28 -15.71 -10.15 -3.17
CA ASN A 28 -15.09 -9.66 -4.39
C ASN A 28 -13.63 -10.12 -4.47
N LEU A 29 -13.20 -10.55 -5.64
CA LEU A 29 -11.81 -10.82 -5.99
C LEU A 29 -11.49 -10.13 -7.31
N VAL A 30 -10.48 -9.26 -7.30
CA VAL A 30 -10.05 -8.50 -8.48
C VAL A 30 -8.58 -8.74 -8.73
N PHE A 31 -8.23 -9.00 -9.98
CA PHE A 31 -6.86 -9.10 -10.47
C PHE A 31 -6.54 -7.92 -11.37
N LEU A 32 -5.45 -7.21 -11.10
CA LEU A 32 -5.01 -6.04 -11.86
C LEU A 32 -3.57 -6.23 -12.34
N ASN A 33 -3.30 -5.78 -13.56
CA ASN A 33 -1.96 -5.40 -14.00
C ASN A 33 -1.79 -3.91 -13.69
N LEU A 34 -0.85 -3.52 -12.84
CA LEU A 34 -0.71 -2.14 -12.37
C LEU A 34 -0.28 -1.15 -13.46
N LYS A 35 0.29 -1.62 -14.57
CA LYS A 35 0.56 -0.79 -15.78
C LYS A 35 -0.72 -0.42 -16.51
N GLU A 36 -1.69 -1.32 -16.54
CA GLU A 36 -2.95 -1.19 -17.27
C GLU A 36 -4.11 -1.69 -16.40
N TRP A 37 -4.26 -1.10 -15.19
CA TRP A 37 -5.21 -1.58 -14.18
C TRP A 37 -6.67 -1.62 -14.69
N ASN A 38 -7.01 -0.84 -15.71
CA ASN A 38 -8.30 -0.85 -16.37
C ASN A 38 -8.56 -2.10 -17.22
N LYS A 39 -7.56 -2.97 -17.43
CA LYS A 39 -7.69 -4.24 -18.17
C LYS A 39 -7.76 -5.47 -17.26
N GLY A 40 -7.91 -5.31 -15.94
CA GLY A 40 -7.98 -6.40 -14.97
C GLY A 40 -9.22 -7.30 -15.11
N LYS A 41 -9.31 -8.31 -14.27
CA LYS A 41 -10.44 -9.25 -14.15
C LYS A 41 -11.04 -9.18 -12.77
N ALA A 42 -12.33 -9.45 -12.64
CA ALA A 42 -13.01 -9.51 -11.34
C ALA A 42 -14.02 -10.64 -11.29
N SER A 43 -14.21 -11.18 -10.08
CA SER A 43 -15.30 -12.08 -9.74
C SER A 43 -16.00 -11.65 -8.44
N ILE A 44 -17.27 -12.01 -8.31
CA ILE A 44 -18.05 -11.93 -7.07
C ILE A 44 -18.62 -13.33 -6.82
N LYS A 45 -18.41 -13.89 -5.63
CA LYS A 45 -18.82 -15.28 -5.32
C LYS A 45 -18.31 -16.30 -6.34
N ASN A 46 -17.09 -16.09 -6.87
CA ASN A 46 -16.47 -16.88 -7.96
C ASN A 46 -17.15 -16.76 -9.34
N GLU A 47 -18.15 -15.89 -9.52
CA GLU A 47 -18.73 -15.61 -10.82
C GLU A 47 -18.01 -14.44 -11.49
N GLU A 48 -17.55 -14.63 -12.75
CA GLU A 48 -16.86 -13.59 -13.51
C GLU A 48 -17.76 -12.40 -13.76
N ILE A 49 -17.26 -11.20 -13.48
CA ILE A 49 -17.97 -9.94 -13.71
C ILE A 49 -17.50 -9.31 -15.02
N LYS A 50 -18.46 -8.74 -15.77
CA LYS A 50 -18.24 -8.07 -17.07
C LYS A 50 -18.86 -6.68 -17.07
N ASP A 51 -18.65 -5.96 -18.18
CA ASP A 51 -19.26 -4.67 -18.48
C ASP A 51 -18.94 -3.57 -17.44
N LYS A 52 -19.83 -2.59 -17.31
CA LYS A 52 -19.65 -1.42 -16.42
C LYS A 52 -19.39 -1.80 -14.96
N LYS A 53 -19.92 -2.91 -14.48
CA LYS A 53 -19.67 -3.38 -13.12
C LYS A 53 -18.22 -3.79 -12.91
N LEU A 54 -17.60 -4.37 -13.93
CA LEU A 54 -16.17 -4.70 -13.92
C LEU A 54 -15.32 -3.44 -13.78
N ASP A 55 -15.62 -2.37 -14.51
CA ASP A 55 -14.86 -1.11 -14.45
C ASP A 55 -14.94 -0.47 -13.07
N VAL A 56 -16.13 -0.50 -12.44
CA VAL A 56 -16.31 -0.02 -11.06
C VAL A 56 -15.45 -0.82 -10.08
N LEU A 57 -15.43 -2.16 -10.20
CA LEU A 57 -14.63 -3.01 -9.31
C LEU A 57 -13.13 -2.80 -9.50
N ARG A 58 -12.65 -2.66 -10.73
CA ARG A 58 -11.24 -2.36 -11.04
C ARG A 58 -10.81 -1.03 -10.42
N GLY A 59 -11.61 0.03 -10.64
CA GLY A 59 -11.33 1.36 -10.08
C GLY A 59 -11.29 1.34 -8.55
N LYS A 60 -12.24 0.67 -7.91
CA LYS A 60 -12.27 0.49 -6.46
C LYS A 60 -11.06 -0.29 -5.95
N ALA A 61 -10.74 -1.44 -6.58
CA ALA A 61 -9.60 -2.27 -6.21
C ALA A 61 -8.27 -1.51 -6.35
N TYR A 62 -8.09 -0.74 -7.43
CA TYR A 62 -6.91 0.08 -7.65
C TYR A 62 -6.76 1.16 -6.56
N ALA A 63 -7.85 1.86 -6.25
CA ALA A 63 -7.85 2.88 -5.19
C ALA A 63 -7.52 2.27 -3.81
N MET A 64 -8.11 1.11 -3.48
CA MET A 64 -7.81 0.37 -2.25
C MET A 64 -6.33 -0.03 -2.21
N PHE A 65 -5.79 -0.60 -3.29
CA PHE A 65 -4.38 -0.97 -3.37
C PHE A 65 -3.45 0.23 -3.17
N CYS A 66 -3.72 1.36 -3.82
CA CYS A 66 -2.92 2.58 -3.64
C CYS A 66 -2.91 3.06 -2.18
N ASN A 67 -4.07 3.10 -1.54
CA ASN A 67 -4.20 3.51 -0.14
C ASN A 67 -3.54 2.51 0.82
N ASP A 68 -3.90 1.24 0.72
CA ASP A 68 -3.51 0.24 1.72
C ASP A 68 -2.04 -0.16 1.60
N SER A 69 -1.49 -0.21 0.37
CA SER A 69 -0.07 -0.43 0.15
C SER A 69 0.79 0.72 0.66
N TYR A 70 0.27 1.97 0.68
CA TYR A 70 0.97 3.09 1.30
C TYR A 70 1.34 2.78 2.75
N TRP A 71 0.37 2.35 3.55
CA TRP A 71 0.59 2.00 4.96
C TRP A 71 1.61 0.88 5.15
N PHE A 72 1.75 0.01 4.18
CA PHE A 72 2.64 -1.14 4.24
C PHE A 72 4.07 -0.82 3.80
N ILE A 73 4.23 -0.10 2.68
CA ILE A 73 5.53 0.03 2.02
C ILE A 73 5.96 1.48 1.71
N ALA A 74 5.29 2.51 2.25
CA ALA A 74 5.65 3.90 1.94
C ALA A 74 7.14 4.22 2.11
N PRO A 75 7.87 3.70 3.13
CA PRO A 75 9.31 3.92 3.26
C PRO A 75 10.13 3.44 2.04
N TYR A 76 9.65 2.44 1.31
CA TYR A 76 10.32 1.91 0.12
C TYR A 76 9.95 2.65 -1.17
N LYS A 77 8.99 3.60 -1.11
CA LYS A 77 8.50 4.37 -2.25
C LYS A 77 9.08 5.79 -2.33
N VAL A 78 9.91 6.18 -1.40
CA VAL A 78 10.46 7.55 -1.34
C VAL A 78 11.37 7.91 -2.54
N PHE A 79 11.82 6.91 -3.29
CA PHE A 79 12.63 7.08 -4.50
C PHE A 79 11.86 6.81 -5.79
N ASP A 80 10.55 6.56 -5.72
CA ASP A 80 9.73 6.37 -6.90
C ASP A 80 9.66 7.67 -7.74
N ASN A 81 9.36 7.52 -9.03
CA ASN A 81 9.14 8.66 -9.91
C ASN A 81 7.99 9.54 -9.41
N GLY A 82 8.16 10.86 -9.48
CA GLY A 82 7.15 11.81 -8.97
C GLY A 82 7.17 12.00 -7.45
N VAL A 83 8.16 11.45 -6.75
CA VAL A 83 8.34 11.67 -5.30
C VAL A 83 9.50 12.64 -5.06
N SER A 84 9.19 13.77 -4.43
CA SER A 84 10.20 14.72 -3.95
C SER A 84 10.48 14.49 -2.46
N ARG A 85 11.72 14.76 -2.05
CA ARG A 85 12.20 14.57 -0.68
C ARG A 85 13.00 15.78 -0.24
N LYS A 86 12.76 16.22 1.00
CA LYS A 86 13.52 17.31 1.61
C LYS A 86 13.71 17.03 3.09
N ILE A 87 14.93 17.15 3.59
CA ILE A 87 15.19 17.18 5.03
C ILE A 87 14.80 18.57 5.54
N VAL A 88 14.02 18.60 6.59
CA VAL A 88 13.57 19.84 7.25
C VAL A 88 13.84 19.73 8.75
N LYS A 89 14.11 20.88 9.39
CA LYS A 89 14.18 20.95 10.85
C LYS A 89 12.79 21.11 11.43
N ILE A 90 12.51 20.36 12.48
CA ILE A 90 11.29 20.48 13.28
C ILE A 90 11.65 20.97 14.68
N GLU A 91 10.69 20.97 15.60
CA GLU A 91 10.91 21.37 16.98
C GLU A 91 12.15 20.69 17.59
N ASN A 92 12.91 21.44 18.41
CA ASN A 92 14.18 21.01 19.01
C ASN A 92 15.28 20.65 17.98
N GLN A 93 15.26 21.26 16.80
CA GLN A 93 16.25 21.06 15.72
C GLN A 93 16.40 19.62 15.22
N LYS A 94 15.41 18.77 15.49
CA LYS A 94 15.39 17.39 14.95
C LYS A 94 15.18 17.40 13.44
N ASP A 95 15.84 16.49 12.77
CA ASP A 95 15.62 16.25 11.35
C ASP A 95 14.34 15.44 11.12
N ALA A 96 13.59 15.85 10.10
CA ALA A 96 12.45 15.13 9.59
C ALA A 96 12.49 15.09 8.06
N LEU A 97 11.91 14.07 7.46
CA LEU A 97 11.87 13.91 6.02
C LEU A 97 10.49 14.35 5.49
N LEU A 98 10.45 15.46 4.76
CA LEU A 98 9.27 15.87 4.02
C LEU A 98 9.25 15.12 2.68
N VAL A 99 8.19 14.33 2.46
CA VAL A 99 7.95 13.55 1.25
C VAL A 99 6.70 14.07 0.57
N THR A 100 6.76 14.39 -0.73
CA THR A 100 5.62 14.87 -1.51
C THR A 100 5.46 14.02 -2.77
N TYR A 101 4.27 13.53 -3.00
CA TYR A 101 3.88 12.71 -4.15
C TYR A 101 3.23 13.59 -5.21
N SER A 102 3.95 13.97 -6.27
CA SER A 102 3.42 14.82 -7.35
C SER A 102 2.70 14.04 -8.44
N SER A 103 2.91 12.73 -8.52
CA SER A 103 2.27 11.84 -9.50
C SER A 103 2.09 10.42 -8.93
N GLY A 104 1.29 9.63 -9.62
CA GLY A 104 0.96 8.24 -9.21
C GLY A 104 -0.15 8.18 -8.15
N GLY A 105 -0.67 6.98 -7.91
CA GLY A 105 -1.78 6.75 -7.00
C GLY A 105 -3.07 7.44 -7.43
N VAL A 106 -3.94 7.71 -6.46
CA VAL A 106 -5.26 8.33 -6.68
C VAL A 106 -5.36 9.76 -6.15
N THR A 107 -4.37 10.23 -5.39
CA THR A 107 -4.34 11.57 -4.77
C THR A 107 -2.99 12.27 -4.97
N PRO A 108 -2.58 12.59 -6.23
CA PRO A 108 -1.34 13.31 -6.47
C PRO A 108 -1.37 14.69 -5.80
N GLY A 109 -0.26 15.06 -5.14
CA GLY A 109 -0.09 16.30 -4.38
C GLY A 109 -0.12 16.11 -2.87
N ASP A 110 -0.32 14.87 -2.38
CA ASP A 110 -0.25 14.56 -0.95
C ASP A 110 1.18 14.69 -0.43
N SER A 111 1.32 15.18 0.80
CA SER A 111 2.60 15.40 1.47
C SER A 111 2.61 14.81 2.87
N TYR A 112 3.76 14.28 3.26
CA TYR A 112 3.97 13.63 4.55
C TYR A 112 5.27 14.10 5.18
N LEU A 113 5.23 14.54 6.43
CA LEU A 113 6.41 14.87 7.21
C LEU A 113 6.73 13.70 8.13
N TRP A 114 7.77 12.94 7.82
CA TRP A 114 8.16 11.76 8.58
C TRP A 114 9.19 12.12 9.63
N VAL A 115 8.88 11.81 10.86
CA VAL A 115 9.80 11.92 12.00
C VAL A 115 10.46 10.57 12.21
N LEU A 116 11.77 10.57 12.22
CA LEU A 116 12.61 9.37 12.27
C LEU A 116 13.27 9.25 13.65
N ASP A 117 13.62 8.03 14.02
CA ASP A 117 14.50 7.78 15.17
C ASP A 117 15.99 7.98 14.80
N GLU A 118 16.88 7.74 15.76
CA GLU A 118 18.33 7.86 15.58
C GLU A 118 18.91 6.87 14.55
N LYS A 119 18.15 5.82 14.22
CA LYS A 119 18.50 4.80 13.21
C LYS A 119 17.79 5.05 11.88
N TYR A 120 17.19 6.23 11.71
CA TYR A 120 16.39 6.62 10.54
C TYR A 120 15.15 5.74 10.30
N THR A 121 14.64 5.06 11.34
CA THR A 121 13.36 4.32 11.25
C THR A 121 12.21 5.30 11.45
N PRO A 122 11.17 5.29 10.60
CA PRO A 122 10.00 6.13 10.78
C PRO A 122 9.26 5.78 12.09
N LEU A 123 9.03 6.79 12.93
CA LEU A 123 8.26 6.70 14.18
C LEU A 123 6.81 7.10 13.97
N TYR A 124 6.64 8.26 13.37
CA TYR A 124 5.34 8.82 13.03
C TYR A 124 5.50 9.81 11.88
N PHE A 125 4.36 10.17 11.30
CA PHE A 125 4.30 11.24 10.30
C PHE A 125 3.14 12.18 10.60
N LYS A 126 3.22 13.39 10.01
CA LYS A 126 2.09 14.29 9.84
C LYS A 126 1.75 14.33 8.37
N MET A 127 0.45 14.29 8.01
CA MET A 127 0.02 14.24 6.62
C MET A 127 -0.82 15.45 6.23
N TRP A 128 -0.64 15.89 4.99
CA TRP A 128 -1.45 16.87 4.27
C TRP A 128 -1.94 16.18 3.01
N VAL A 129 -3.15 15.65 3.05
CA VAL A 129 -3.76 14.87 1.98
C VAL A 129 -5.03 15.55 1.49
N LYS A 130 -5.23 15.59 0.18
CA LYS A 130 -6.33 16.34 -0.46
C LYS A 130 -7.73 15.92 -0.01
N ILE A 131 -7.88 14.65 0.36
CA ILE A 131 -9.17 14.09 0.79
C ILE A 131 -9.59 14.50 2.20
N LEU A 132 -8.69 15.10 2.98
CA LEU A 132 -8.97 15.55 4.35
C LEU A 132 -8.93 17.07 4.43
N PRO A 133 -9.94 17.71 5.04
CA PRO A 133 -10.02 19.18 5.13
C PRO A 133 -9.01 19.77 6.12
N ILE A 134 -8.39 18.95 6.95
CA ILE A 134 -7.44 19.36 8.00
C ILE A 134 -6.07 18.77 7.68
N GLY A 135 -5.04 19.62 7.60
CA GLY A 135 -3.66 19.19 7.43
C GLY A 135 -2.95 18.88 8.76
N GLY A 136 -1.81 18.19 8.68
CA GLY A 136 -0.98 17.89 9.84
C GLY A 136 -1.50 16.77 10.73
N ILE A 137 -2.45 15.96 10.26
CA ILE A 137 -2.96 14.80 10.98
C ILE A 137 -1.81 13.82 11.22
N LYS A 138 -1.63 13.40 12.49
CA LYS A 138 -0.57 12.48 12.88
C LYS A 138 -1.00 11.03 12.66
N GLY A 139 -0.10 10.26 12.04
CA GLY A 139 -0.17 8.80 11.98
C GLY A 139 1.12 8.17 12.48
N THR A 140 1.07 6.96 13.02
CA THR A 140 2.23 6.26 13.59
C THR A 140 2.72 5.14 12.71
N TRP A 141 3.98 4.73 12.92
CA TRP A 141 4.60 3.53 12.38
C TRP A 141 5.03 2.67 13.57
N GLU A 142 4.27 1.62 13.87
CA GLU A 142 4.48 0.79 15.05
C GLU A 142 4.61 -0.69 14.67
N ASN A 143 5.12 -1.51 15.60
CA ASN A 143 5.24 -2.96 15.46
C ASN A 143 5.99 -3.37 14.18
N TRP A 144 7.23 -2.87 14.05
CA TRP A 144 8.11 -3.23 12.95
C TRP A 144 8.50 -4.70 12.99
N ILE A 145 8.29 -5.40 11.88
CA ILE A 145 8.75 -6.78 11.68
C ILE A 145 9.78 -6.84 10.55
N THR A 146 10.64 -7.86 10.59
CA THR A 146 11.51 -8.21 9.46
C THR A 146 10.88 -9.39 8.75
N THR A 147 10.58 -9.23 7.47
CA THR A 147 9.98 -10.29 6.64
C THR A 147 10.99 -11.37 6.26
N LYS A 148 10.52 -12.50 5.70
CA LYS A 148 11.39 -13.57 5.18
C LYS A 148 12.39 -13.07 4.12
N THR A 149 12.02 -12.06 3.33
CA THR A 149 12.89 -11.43 2.34
C THR A 149 13.71 -10.25 2.89
N MET A 150 13.84 -10.16 4.21
CA MET A 150 14.62 -9.15 4.94
C MET A 150 14.10 -7.72 4.84
N ALA A 151 12.93 -7.48 4.26
CA ALA A 151 12.29 -6.18 4.28
C ALA A 151 11.72 -5.88 5.69
N LYS A 152 11.95 -4.67 6.19
CA LYS A 152 11.34 -4.19 7.45
C LYS A 152 10.06 -3.44 7.14
N VAL A 153 8.96 -3.84 7.75
CA VAL A 153 7.64 -3.22 7.56
C VAL A 153 6.96 -2.97 8.90
N ALA A 154 6.29 -1.83 9.03
CA ALA A 154 5.45 -1.55 10.18
C ALA A 154 4.08 -2.22 9.99
N THR A 155 3.56 -2.82 11.05
CA THR A 155 2.30 -3.58 10.97
C THR A 155 1.15 -2.94 11.74
N THR A 156 1.39 -1.79 12.39
CA THR A 156 0.34 -1.05 13.11
C THR A 156 0.48 0.43 12.87
N HIS A 157 -0.64 1.08 12.58
CA HIS A 157 -0.72 2.52 12.30
C HIS A 157 -1.92 3.13 13.02
N LYS A 158 -1.67 4.09 13.91
CA LYS A 158 -2.72 4.82 14.63
C LYS A 158 -2.92 6.19 14.04
N ILE A 159 -4.19 6.56 13.76
CA ILE A 159 -4.59 7.88 13.26
C ILE A 159 -5.81 8.33 14.06
N GLY A 160 -5.61 9.22 15.02
CA GLY A 160 -6.69 9.57 15.96
C GLY A 160 -7.23 8.31 16.65
N PRO A 161 -8.56 8.05 16.58
CA PRO A 161 -9.16 6.87 17.20
C PRO A 161 -9.03 5.58 16.36
N ILE A 162 -8.53 5.68 15.13
CA ILE A 162 -8.45 4.55 14.19
C ILE A 162 -7.10 3.85 14.36
N THR A 163 -7.13 2.52 14.45
CA THR A 163 -5.94 1.67 14.38
C THR A 163 -6.06 0.75 13.16
N ASN A 164 -5.17 0.93 12.20
CA ASN A 164 -5.03 0.03 11.07
C ASN A 164 -3.98 -1.03 11.39
N ILE A 165 -4.35 -2.29 11.24
CA ILE A 165 -3.47 -3.44 11.45
C ILE A 165 -3.19 -4.10 10.11
N ILE A 166 -1.93 -4.45 9.89
CA ILE A 166 -1.47 -5.27 8.78
C ILE A 166 -1.10 -6.63 9.34
N SER A 167 -1.76 -7.67 8.89
CA SER A 167 -1.55 -9.06 9.32
C SER A 167 -1.22 -9.99 8.15
N ASP A 168 -0.96 -11.25 8.44
CA ASP A 168 -0.73 -12.32 7.48
C ASP A 168 0.36 -11.98 6.44
N VAL A 169 1.40 -11.27 6.87
CA VAL A 169 2.49 -10.83 5.99
C VAL A 169 3.35 -12.02 5.60
N ASN A 170 3.30 -12.41 4.32
CA ASN A 170 4.18 -13.41 3.74
C ASN A 170 4.96 -12.81 2.58
N THR A 171 6.26 -13.11 2.48
CA THR A 171 7.12 -12.65 1.39
C THR A 171 7.90 -13.81 0.80
N GLY A 172 8.17 -13.75 -0.50
CA GLY A 172 8.92 -14.78 -1.20
C GLY A 172 9.46 -14.30 -2.55
N SER A 173 10.31 -15.11 -3.16
CA SER A 173 10.86 -14.88 -4.50
C SER A 173 9.86 -15.29 -5.58
N ASP A 174 9.05 -16.30 -5.32
CA ASP A 174 8.01 -16.83 -6.20
C ASP A 174 6.69 -17.09 -5.45
N LEU A 175 5.64 -17.43 -6.20
CA LEU A 175 4.28 -17.63 -5.68
C LEU A 175 4.20 -18.86 -4.75
N SER A 176 4.98 -19.90 -5.00
CA SER A 176 4.97 -21.11 -4.18
C SER A 176 5.48 -20.87 -2.77
N GLU A 177 6.44 -19.94 -2.61
CA GLU A 177 6.98 -19.57 -1.30
C GLU A 177 5.99 -18.84 -0.40
N ILE A 178 4.92 -18.28 -0.99
CA ILE A 178 3.80 -17.67 -0.26
C ILE A 178 2.53 -18.54 -0.29
N GLY A 179 2.67 -19.82 -0.68
CA GLY A 179 1.59 -20.83 -0.66
C GLY A 179 0.60 -20.74 -1.82
N LEU A 180 0.99 -20.12 -2.96
CA LEU A 180 0.13 -19.94 -4.13
C LEU A 180 0.67 -20.71 -5.35
N PRO A 181 -0.20 -21.18 -6.27
CA PRO A 181 0.24 -21.82 -7.50
C PRO A 181 0.92 -20.82 -8.44
N ASN A 182 1.91 -21.25 -9.21
CA ASN A 182 2.61 -20.39 -10.18
C ASN A 182 1.68 -19.81 -11.26
N SER A 183 0.54 -20.44 -11.50
CA SER A 183 -0.51 -19.96 -12.41
C SER A 183 -1.46 -18.92 -11.80
N TYR A 184 -1.26 -18.49 -10.56
CA TYR A 184 -2.19 -17.62 -9.83
C TYR A 184 -2.59 -16.34 -10.59
N PHE A 185 -1.66 -15.74 -11.32
CA PHE A 185 -1.91 -14.54 -12.13
C PHE A 185 -2.16 -14.81 -13.61
N ASP A 186 -2.33 -16.07 -14.03
CA ASP A 186 -2.55 -16.41 -15.44
C ASP A 186 -3.87 -15.88 -15.99
N ILE A 187 -4.82 -15.60 -15.11
CA ILE A 187 -6.11 -14.99 -15.46
C ILE A 187 -5.99 -13.58 -16.09
N ILE A 188 -4.84 -12.91 -15.87
CA ILE A 188 -4.53 -11.56 -16.39
C ILE A 188 -3.22 -11.58 -17.19
N LYS A 189 -3.08 -12.50 -18.12
CA LYS A 189 -1.96 -12.54 -19.08
C LYS A 189 -2.01 -11.39 -20.05
#